data_e9ac21d754812ca3f3e615643f80f230
#
_entry.id   e9ac21d754812ca3f3e615643f80f230
#
_cell.length_a   1.000
_cell.length_b   1.000
_cell.length_c   1.000
_cell.angle_alpha   90.00
_cell.angle_beta   90.00
_cell.angle_gamma   90.00
#
_symmetry.space_group_name_H-M   'P 1'
#
loop_
_entity.id
_entity.type
_entity.pdbx_description
1 polymer ?
#
loop_
_entity_poly.entity_id
_entity_poly.type
_entity_poly.pdbx_seq_one_letter_code
_entity_poly.pdbx_strand_id
1 'polypeptide(L)'
;MLRKFLCLSIAVITVCLSTPASSQDPIRMETEIRLRWEHRTPFPADDVTRGFSRTRMSFFTEFDDLIQFQMTVRDSRFLLSGADESEVTDTPQMQVLSFEIDDVSRIHSHLDFMAGWNLKFGAMDLPTYNRGRIIHADEWSNLGPTTSGGYRLQRSLLDDALDINFHHLTISRDLTDPNNVGEYALGLHIEMNELPFVEASAFLWKYRADQSNADSASASGNADPGSTKEDTYGMALNLREGLIENLSLSVEYALQDGDRYSSEFDAIQRLDSLYYAIEGEYDLPPQEGIWDLDLVVGHIRATGTSSGATRNEAFLSPFGTPHGTHGIADIIDNSNVKNTYFGFRTRAFDTDWQITYHELRADQGEDWGDELDIVAEHTWGDLEVEYGAAKFISTNGALETTTFFYAQSYWNF
;
A
#
# COMPACT_ATOMS: atom_id res chain seq x y z
N MET A 1 5.02 28.39 10.04
CA MET A 1 5.62 27.59 8.94
C MET A 1 4.69 27.49 7.72
N LEU A 2 3.44 27.10 7.88
CA LEU A 2 2.47 26.91 6.78
C LEU A 2 2.38 28.08 5.78
N ARG A 3 2.33 29.35 6.27
CA ARG A 3 2.30 30.54 5.40
C ARG A 3 3.53 30.71 4.51
N LYS A 4 4.71 30.27 4.94
CA LYS A 4 5.94 30.34 4.13
C LYS A 4 5.96 29.26 3.05
N PHE A 5 5.41 28.07 3.32
CA PHE A 5 5.26 27.02 2.31
C PHE A 5 4.22 27.39 1.25
N LEU A 6 3.09 27.99 1.65
CA LEU A 6 2.09 28.46 0.69
C LEU A 6 2.66 29.52 -0.27
N CYS A 7 3.50 30.42 0.23
CA CYS A 7 4.20 31.39 -0.61
C CYS A 7 5.22 30.74 -1.56
N LEU A 8 5.89 29.66 -1.14
CA LEU A 8 6.82 28.93 -2.00
C LEU A 8 6.06 28.21 -3.12
N SER A 9 4.94 27.56 -2.81
CA SER A 9 4.09 26.91 -3.81
C SER A 9 3.53 27.87 -4.85
N ILE A 10 3.10 29.07 -4.43
CA ILE A 10 2.62 30.12 -5.34
C ILE A 10 3.79 30.67 -6.17
N ALA A 11 4.97 30.84 -5.58
CA ALA A 11 6.14 31.31 -6.31
C ALA A 11 6.60 30.33 -7.40
N VAL A 12 6.57 29.02 -7.11
CA VAL A 12 6.90 27.96 -8.09
C VAL A 12 5.90 27.96 -9.23
N ILE A 13 4.59 28.01 -8.95
CA ILE A 13 3.56 28.08 -9.99
C ILE A 13 3.74 29.35 -10.85
N THR A 14 4.08 30.48 -10.26
CA THR A 14 4.31 31.74 -10.98
C THR A 14 5.56 31.67 -11.86
N VAL A 15 6.62 31.01 -11.42
CA VAL A 15 7.84 30.79 -12.22
C VAL A 15 7.54 29.87 -13.40
N CYS A 16 6.78 28.79 -13.20
CA CYS A 16 6.39 27.87 -14.30
C CYS A 16 5.53 28.56 -15.39
N LEU A 17 4.72 29.56 -15.02
CA LEU A 17 3.87 30.31 -15.95
C LEU A 17 4.60 31.46 -16.67
N SER A 18 5.77 31.89 -16.18
CA SER A 18 6.50 33.06 -16.71
C SER A 18 7.74 32.73 -17.54
N THR A 19 8.16 31.46 -17.63
CA THR A 19 9.25 31.06 -18.51
C THR A 19 8.75 30.98 -19.96
N PRO A 20 9.41 31.66 -20.91
CA PRO A 20 9.09 31.46 -22.32
C PRO A 20 9.41 30.01 -22.70
N ALA A 21 8.43 29.32 -23.26
CA ALA A 21 8.53 27.94 -23.71
C ALA A 21 9.63 27.77 -24.78
N SER A 22 10.86 27.61 -24.34
CA SER A 22 11.96 27.15 -25.21
C SER A 22 12.16 25.67 -25.00
N SER A 23 11.81 24.86 -26.00
CA SER A 23 11.92 23.40 -26.01
C SER A 23 11.19 22.68 -24.87
N GLN A 24 9.85 22.64 -24.92
CA GLN A 24 9.10 21.70 -24.10
C GLN A 24 9.40 20.29 -24.61
N ASP A 25 9.83 19.41 -23.71
CA ASP A 25 9.84 18.00 -24.00
C ASP A 25 8.41 17.54 -24.31
N PRO A 26 8.25 16.62 -25.25
CA PRO A 26 6.91 16.17 -25.65
C PRO A 26 6.19 15.59 -24.42
N ILE A 27 4.92 15.90 -24.26
CA ILE A 27 4.09 15.28 -23.24
C ILE A 27 4.10 13.77 -23.48
N ARG A 28 4.60 13.01 -22.51
CA ARG A 28 4.51 11.54 -22.51
C ARG A 28 3.16 11.16 -21.92
N MET A 29 2.44 10.30 -22.62
CA MET A 29 1.19 9.72 -22.14
C MET A 29 1.37 8.22 -21.97
N GLU A 30 0.89 7.72 -20.83
CA GLU A 30 0.81 6.30 -20.53
C GLU A 30 -0.63 5.94 -20.22
N THR A 31 -1.08 4.80 -20.68
CA THR A 31 -2.43 4.30 -20.41
C THR A 31 -2.35 2.89 -19.85
N GLU A 32 -2.99 2.68 -18.72
CA GLU A 32 -3.21 1.37 -18.11
C GLU A 32 -4.70 1.03 -18.22
N ILE A 33 -5.00 -0.18 -18.66
CA ILE A 33 -6.35 -0.74 -18.61
C ILE A 33 -6.29 -2.02 -17.82
N ARG A 34 -7.09 -2.13 -16.74
CA ARG A 34 -7.28 -3.34 -15.97
C ARG A 34 -8.71 -3.84 -16.11
N LEU A 35 -8.86 -5.13 -16.40
CA LEU A 35 -10.12 -5.84 -16.31
C LEU A 35 -9.97 -6.92 -15.24
N ARG A 36 -10.92 -7.01 -14.31
CA ARG A 36 -10.90 -8.00 -13.24
C ARG A 36 -12.27 -8.63 -13.08
N TRP A 37 -12.27 -9.95 -12.96
CA TRP A 37 -13.43 -10.76 -12.63
C TRP A 37 -13.14 -11.51 -11.34
N GLU A 38 -14.13 -11.60 -10.44
CA GLU A 38 -14.07 -12.28 -9.15
C GLU A 38 -15.31 -13.13 -8.94
N HIS A 39 -15.14 -14.27 -8.29
CA HIS A 39 -16.22 -15.12 -7.83
C HIS A 39 -15.90 -15.67 -6.44
N ARG A 40 -16.82 -15.51 -5.50
CA ARG A 40 -16.74 -16.00 -4.11
C ARG A 40 -17.95 -16.87 -3.81
N THR A 41 -17.72 -18.00 -3.12
CA THR A 41 -18.76 -18.90 -2.67
C THR A 41 -18.34 -19.63 -1.38
N PRO A 42 -19.09 -19.60 -0.30
CA PRO A 42 -20.13 -18.62 0.05
C PRO A 42 -19.50 -17.30 0.49
N PHE A 43 -20.20 -16.18 0.35
CA PHE A 43 -19.78 -14.90 0.85
C PHE A 43 -21.01 -14.01 1.07
N PRO A 44 -21.13 -13.40 2.20
CA PRO A 44 -21.33 -13.87 3.57
C PRO A 44 -22.52 -14.80 3.74
N ALA A 45 -23.34 -15.02 2.73
CA ALA A 45 -24.46 -15.97 2.72
C ALA A 45 -24.77 -16.51 1.33
N ASP A 46 -24.44 -15.79 0.26
CA ASP A 46 -24.74 -16.12 -1.13
C ASP A 46 -23.48 -16.02 -2.01
N ASP A 47 -23.46 -16.77 -3.11
CA ASP A 47 -22.40 -16.66 -4.11
C ASP A 47 -22.37 -15.25 -4.71
N VAL A 48 -21.19 -14.66 -4.77
CA VAL A 48 -20.99 -13.32 -5.31
C VAL A 48 -20.07 -13.38 -6.52
N THR A 49 -20.52 -12.82 -7.63
CA THR A 49 -19.71 -12.62 -8.83
C THR A 49 -19.62 -11.14 -9.11
N ARG A 50 -18.40 -10.64 -9.29
CA ARG A 50 -18.11 -9.23 -9.55
C ARG A 50 -17.27 -9.10 -10.80
N GLY A 51 -17.41 -7.98 -11.50
CA GLY A 51 -16.56 -7.64 -12.63
C GLY A 51 -16.27 -6.15 -12.62
N PHE A 52 -14.99 -5.81 -12.78
CA PHE A 52 -14.51 -4.44 -12.71
C PHE A 52 -13.68 -4.08 -13.93
N SER A 53 -13.69 -2.81 -14.28
CA SER A 53 -12.68 -2.21 -15.16
C SER A 53 -12.09 -1.00 -14.49
N ARG A 54 -10.79 -0.78 -14.72
CA ARG A 54 -10.07 0.44 -14.34
C ARG A 54 -9.28 0.92 -15.54
N THR A 55 -9.44 2.18 -15.88
CA THR A 55 -8.60 2.85 -16.86
C THR A 55 -7.88 3.99 -16.18
N ARG A 56 -6.56 4.03 -16.30
CA ARG A 56 -5.69 5.14 -15.86
C ARG A 56 -5.04 5.76 -17.08
N MET A 57 -5.09 7.08 -17.18
CA MET A 57 -4.38 7.85 -18.19
C MET A 57 -3.45 8.82 -17.48
N SER A 58 -2.16 8.60 -17.62
CA SER A 58 -1.11 9.40 -16.99
C SER A 58 -0.41 10.27 -18.01
N PHE A 59 -0.25 11.54 -17.69
CA PHE A 59 0.43 12.54 -18.50
C PHE A 59 1.63 13.03 -17.71
N PHE A 60 2.79 13.02 -18.35
CA PHE A 60 4.04 13.49 -17.79
C PHE A 60 4.63 14.55 -18.72
N THR A 61 5.19 15.58 -18.12
CA THR A 61 6.02 16.55 -18.85
C THR A 61 7.09 17.10 -17.94
N GLU A 62 8.19 17.51 -18.50
CA GLU A 62 9.35 18.02 -17.80
C GLU A 62 9.63 19.46 -18.23
N PHE A 63 10.01 20.31 -17.32
CA PHE A 63 10.34 21.71 -17.54
C PHE A 63 11.79 21.97 -17.12
N ASP A 64 12.63 22.32 -18.08
CA ASP A 64 14.03 22.71 -17.89
C ASP A 64 14.86 21.70 -17.08
N ASP A 65 14.64 20.39 -17.24
CA ASP A 65 15.29 19.30 -16.50
C ASP A 65 15.28 19.52 -14.97
N LEU A 66 14.30 20.24 -14.48
CA LEU A 66 14.21 20.62 -13.06
C LEU A 66 12.87 20.27 -12.43
N ILE A 67 11.78 20.44 -13.17
CA ILE A 67 10.43 20.28 -12.65
C ILE A 67 9.72 19.24 -13.50
N GLN A 68 9.29 18.18 -12.87
CA GLN A 68 8.44 17.16 -13.49
C GLN A 68 6.98 17.41 -13.06
N PHE A 69 6.08 17.31 -14.01
CA PHE A 69 4.63 17.37 -13.78
C PHE A 69 4.03 16.02 -14.09
N GLN A 70 3.15 15.54 -13.23
CA GLN A 70 2.37 14.33 -13.43
C GLN A 70 0.89 14.63 -13.19
N MET A 71 0.04 14.17 -14.12
CA MET A 71 -1.40 14.12 -13.96
C MET A 71 -1.91 12.73 -14.33
N THR A 72 -2.67 12.09 -13.45
CA THR A 72 -3.32 10.81 -13.72
C THR A 72 -4.82 10.95 -13.51
N VAL A 73 -5.57 10.57 -14.53
CA VAL A 73 -7.03 10.45 -14.51
C VAL A 73 -7.38 8.98 -14.46
N ARG A 74 -8.26 8.61 -13.55
CA ARG A 74 -8.77 7.25 -13.36
C ARG A 74 -10.26 7.20 -13.61
N ASP A 75 -10.70 6.15 -14.28
CA ASP A 75 -12.10 5.76 -14.42
C ASP A 75 -12.27 4.30 -14.02
N SER A 76 -13.10 4.04 -13.02
CA SER A 76 -13.34 2.70 -12.46
C SER A 76 -14.81 2.36 -12.59
N ARG A 77 -15.13 1.22 -13.24
CA ARG A 77 -16.50 0.83 -13.58
C ARG A 77 -16.79 -0.60 -13.19
N PHE A 78 -18.08 -0.87 -12.92
CA PHE A 78 -18.61 -2.23 -12.92
C PHE A 78 -18.83 -2.73 -14.35
N LEU A 79 -18.45 -3.99 -14.55
CA LEU A 79 -18.77 -4.75 -15.78
C LEU A 79 -19.92 -5.72 -15.54
N LEU A 80 -20.09 -6.21 -14.30
CA LEU A 80 -21.14 -7.14 -13.90
C LEU A 80 -21.83 -6.65 -12.63
N SER A 81 -23.13 -6.93 -12.50
CA SER A 81 -23.95 -6.55 -11.34
C SER A 81 -23.61 -7.38 -10.09
N GLY A 82 -23.84 -6.81 -8.91
CA GLY A 82 -23.61 -7.46 -7.61
C GLY A 82 -22.36 -6.98 -6.88
N ALA A 83 -21.78 -5.90 -7.35
CA ALA A 83 -20.55 -5.35 -6.83
C ALA A 83 -20.79 -4.31 -5.72
N ASP A 84 -19.77 -4.10 -4.91
CA ASP A 84 -19.71 -3.04 -3.90
C ASP A 84 -19.49 -1.69 -4.59
N GLU A 85 -20.39 -0.73 -4.35
CA GLU A 85 -20.32 0.62 -4.92
C GLU A 85 -19.03 1.36 -4.48
N SER A 86 -18.39 0.93 -3.41
CA SER A 86 -17.14 1.52 -2.93
C SER A 86 -15.93 1.30 -3.86
N GLU A 87 -16.02 0.36 -4.81
CA GLU A 87 -14.93 0.01 -5.74
C GLU A 87 -15.05 0.70 -7.12
N VAL A 88 -16.00 1.61 -7.29
CA VAL A 88 -16.23 2.28 -8.58
C VAL A 88 -16.40 3.78 -8.42
N THR A 89 -16.28 4.48 -9.55
CA THR A 89 -16.54 5.93 -9.63
C THR A 89 -17.67 6.21 -10.61
N ASP A 90 -18.56 7.13 -10.26
CA ASP A 90 -19.63 7.58 -11.17
C ASP A 90 -19.09 8.36 -12.38
N THR A 91 -17.97 9.03 -12.18
CA THR A 91 -17.30 9.85 -13.19
C THR A 91 -15.78 9.62 -13.11
N PRO A 92 -15.04 9.86 -14.23
CA PRO A 92 -13.60 9.90 -14.18
C PRO A 92 -13.10 10.87 -13.10
N GLN A 93 -12.13 10.43 -12.30
CA GLN A 93 -11.54 11.20 -11.20
C GLN A 93 -10.07 11.49 -11.46
N MET A 94 -9.62 12.65 -11.01
CA MET A 94 -8.19 12.94 -10.97
C MET A 94 -7.58 12.21 -9.78
N GLN A 95 -6.72 11.25 -10.06
CA GLN A 95 -6.04 10.46 -9.06
C GLN A 95 -4.74 11.13 -8.59
N VAL A 96 -3.91 11.57 -9.54
CA VAL A 96 -2.65 12.23 -9.27
C VAL A 96 -2.64 13.59 -9.94
N LEU A 97 -2.16 14.60 -9.23
CA LEU A 97 -1.80 15.91 -9.76
C LEU A 97 -0.62 16.43 -8.96
N SER A 98 0.58 16.15 -9.42
CA SER A 98 1.78 16.46 -8.67
C SER A 98 2.85 17.15 -9.51
N PHE A 99 3.68 17.90 -8.81
CA PHE A 99 4.93 18.46 -9.31
C PHE A 99 6.08 17.89 -8.49
N GLU A 100 7.16 17.55 -9.16
CA GLU A 100 8.39 17.09 -8.53
C GLU A 100 9.54 17.99 -8.97
N ILE A 101 10.30 18.48 -8.02
CA ILE A 101 11.46 19.33 -8.22
C ILE A 101 12.68 18.50 -7.89
N ASP A 102 13.51 18.29 -8.89
CA ASP A 102 14.78 17.60 -8.74
C ASP A 102 15.83 18.63 -8.27
N ASP A 103 16.37 18.38 -7.07
CA ASP A 103 17.28 19.31 -6.34
C ASP A 103 16.73 20.73 -6.13
N VAL A 104 16.04 20.89 -5.01
CA VAL A 104 15.39 22.15 -4.57
C VAL A 104 16.36 23.35 -4.58
N SER A 105 17.68 23.16 -4.41
CA SER A 105 18.67 24.24 -4.42
C SER A 105 18.78 24.92 -5.79
N ARG A 106 18.45 24.20 -6.87
CA ARG A 106 18.50 24.74 -8.25
C ARG A 106 17.43 25.81 -8.52
N ILE A 107 16.39 25.90 -7.70
CA ILE A 107 15.33 26.91 -7.87
C ILE A 107 15.87 28.30 -7.56
N HIS A 108 16.64 28.43 -6.48
CA HIS A 108 17.14 29.74 -6.04
C HIS A 108 18.32 29.59 -5.07
N SER A 109 19.33 30.45 -5.19
CA SER A 109 20.55 30.42 -4.37
C SER A 109 20.32 30.51 -2.85
N HIS A 110 19.19 31.06 -2.40
CA HIS A 110 18.85 31.04 -0.95
C HIS A 110 18.45 29.63 -0.46
N LEU A 111 18.29 28.67 -1.34
CA LEU A 111 17.95 27.27 -1.04
C LEU A 111 19.16 26.34 -1.13
N ASP A 112 20.38 26.86 -1.22
CA ASP A 112 21.61 26.06 -1.30
C ASP A 112 21.75 25.05 -0.14
N PHE A 113 21.15 25.35 1.03
CA PHE A 113 21.10 24.40 2.14
C PHE A 113 20.22 23.17 1.90
N MET A 114 19.39 23.22 0.84
CA MET A 114 18.54 22.13 0.38
C MET A 114 19.17 21.35 -0.80
N ALA A 115 20.46 21.54 -1.05
CA ALA A 115 21.15 20.83 -2.14
C ALA A 115 20.99 19.30 -2.01
N GLY A 116 20.60 18.66 -3.12
CA GLY A 116 20.33 17.23 -3.19
C GLY A 116 19.01 16.78 -2.55
N TRP A 117 18.11 17.72 -2.16
CA TRP A 117 16.75 17.37 -1.76
C TRP A 117 15.79 17.47 -2.93
N ASN A 118 15.06 16.39 -3.20
CA ASN A 118 13.95 16.36 -4.14
C ASN A 118 12.65 16.67 -3.40
N LEU A 119 11.79 17.48 -3.99
CA LEU A 119 10.50 17.85 -3.43
C LEU A 119 9.38 17.47 -4.39
N LYS A 120 8.52 16.54 -4.00
CA LYS A 120 7.25 16.26 -4.68
C LYS A 120 6.09 16.86 -3.88
N PHE A 121 5.15 17.53 -4.55
CA PHE A 121 3.99 18.12 -3.90
C PHE A 121 2.75 18.04 -4.80
N GLY A 122 1.56 17.96 -4.15
CA GLY A 122 0.28 17.79 -4.83
C GLY A 122 -0.44 16.53 -4.37
N ALA A 123 -1.47 16.13 -5.11
CA ALA A 123 -2.10 14.83 -4.96
C ALA A 123 -1.17 13.76 -5.53
N MET A 124 -0.84 12.74 -4.76
CA MET A 124 0.13 11.71 -5.14
C MET A 124 -0.30 10.35 -4.61
N ASP A 125 0.20 9.29 -5.22
CA ASP A 125 0.02 7.94 -4.70
C ASP A 125 0.76 7.76 -3.37
N LEU A 126 0.24 6.89 -2.51
CA LEU A 126 0.92 6.47 -1.30
C LEU A 126 2.19 5.69 -1.67
N PRO A 127 3.28 5.88 -0.94
CA PRO A 127 4.47 5.08 -1.15
C PRO A 127 4.26 3.65 -0.63
N THR A 128 4.96 2.70 -1.24
CA THR A 128 5.09 1.35 -0.72
C THR A 128 6.46 1.19 -0.08
N TYR A 129 6.51 0.72 1.15
CA TYR A 129 7.74 0.44 1.89
C TYR A 129 7.71 -0.98 2.45
N ASN A 130 8.90 -1.60 2.59
CA ASN A 130 9.09 -2.85 3.30
C ASN A 130 8.09 -3.94 2.90
N ARG A 131 8.11 -4.38 1.66
CA ARG A 131 7.19 -5.40 1.12
C ARG A 131 5.69 -5.02 1.22
N GLY A 132 5.35 -3.78 1.57
CA GLY A 132 3.99 -3.26 1.56
C GLY A 132 3.06 -3.76 2.67
N ARG A 133 3.54 -4.48 3.67
CA ARG A 133 2.67 -5.05 4.72
C ARG A 133 2.09 -4.00 5.67
N ILE A 134 2.83 -2.94 5.94
CA ILE A 134 2.41 -1.86 6.85
C ILE A 134 2.08 -0.59 6.07
N ILE A 135 2.90 -0.24 5.07
CA ILE A 135 2.73 0.96 4.26
C ILE A 135 2.79 0.52 2.80
N HIS A 136 1.64 0.53 2.16
CA HIS A 136 1.47 0.01 0.81
C HIS A 136 0.53 0.87 -0.02
N ALA A 137 0.92 1.07 -1.28
CA ALA A 137 0.00 1.48 -2.29
C ALA A 137 -0.90 0.29 -2.64
N ASP A 138 -2.16 0.31 -2.21
CA ASP A 138 -3.10 -0.78 -2.47
C ASP A 138 -3.48 -0.84 -3.96
N GLU A 139 -2.69 -1.58 -4.74
CA GLU A 139 -2.94 -1.79 -6.16
C GLU A 139 -4.07 -2.81 -6.42
N TRP A 140 -4.42 -3.62 -5.42
CA TRP A 140 -5.54 -4.53 -5.54
C TRP A 140 -6.87 -3.78 -5.64
N SER A 141 -7.07 -2.75 -4.83
CA SER A 141 -8.28 -1.94 -4.90
C SER A 141 -8.50 -1.37 -6.30
N ASN A 142 -9.73 -1.40 -6.78
CA ASN A 142 -10.08 -0.80 -8.05
C ASN A 142 -10.00 0.74 -8.02
N LEU A 143 -10.08 1.32 -6.83
CA LEU A 143 -9.87 2.75 -6.61
C LEU A 143 -8.40 3.12 -6.45
N GLY A 144 -7.55 2.17 -6.02
CA GLY A 144 -6.13 2.41 -5.76
C GLY A 144 -5.88 3.40 -4.63
N PRO A 145 -4.62 3.54 -4.21
CA PRO A 145 -4.23 4.44 -3.14
C PRO A 145 -4.14 5.87 -3.65
N THR A 146 -4.81 6.79 -2.98
CA THR A 146 -4.73 8.21 -3.33
C THR A 146 -4.64 9.09 -2.10
N THR A 147 -3.90 10.18 -2.22
CA THR A 147 -3.94 11.28 -1.25
C THR A 147 -4.61 12.48 -1.90
N SER A 148 -5.29 13.30 -1.10
CA SER A 148 -5.88 14.54 -1.60
C SER A 148 -4.84 15.65 -1.82
N GLY A 149 -3.65 15.47 -1.27
CA GLY A 149 -2.53 16.39 -1.41
C GLY A 149 -1.44 16.12 -0.40
N GLY A 150 -0.36 16.85 -0.51
CA GLY A 150 0.75 16.73 0.43
C GLY A 150 2.08 17.12 -0.17
N TYR A 151 3.14 16.75 0.51
CA TYR A 151 4.50 16.85 -0.02
C TYR A 151 5.38 15.71 0.49
N ARG A 152 6.33 15.34 -0.33
CA ARG A 152 7.42 14.42 -0.03
C ARG A 152 8.74 15.14 -0.23
N LEU A 153 9.60 15.10 0.76
CA LEU A 153 11.00 15.49 0.66
C LEU A 153 11.85 14.22 0.69
N GLN A 154 12.68 14.04 -0.30
CA GLN A 154 13.57 12.89 -0.43
C GLN A 154 15.00 13.34 -0.63
N ARG A 155 15.93 12.63 -0.02
CA ARG A 155 17.37 12.82 -0.25
C ARG A 155 18.11 11.52 -0.12
N SER A 156 18.96 11.26 -1.11
CA SER A 156 19.99 10.21 -1.06
C SER A 156 21.30 10.80 -0.54
N LEU A 157 21.96 10.08 0.32
CA LEU A 157 23.23 10.43 0.95
C LEU A 157 24.21 9.27 0.82
N LEU A 158 25.51 9.55 0.99
CA LEU A 158 26.56 8.54 0.98
C LEU A 158 26.59 7.75 -0.35
N ASP A 159 26.51 8.44 -1.47
CA ASP A 159 26.48 7.84 -2.81
C ASP A 159 25.32 6.82 -2.95
N ASP A 160 24.12 7.23 -2.53
CA ASP A 160 22.85 6.47 -2.55
C ASP A 160 22.76 5.30 -1.55
N ALA A 161 23.74 5.19 -0.64
CA ALA A 161 23.71 4.16 0.39
C ALA A 161 22.67 4.43 1.50
N LEU A 162 22.22 5.67 1.64
CA LEU A 162 21.25 6.08 2.65
C LEU A 162 20.19 6.98 2.04
N ASP A 163 18.94 6.52 2.00
CA ASP A 163 17.78 7.29 1.58
C ASP A 163 16.98 7.79 2.76
N ILE A 164 16.64 9.07 2.75
CA ILE A 164 15.77 9.71 3.73
C ILE A 164 14.54 10.25 3.02
N ASN A 165 13.37 9.79 3.42
CA ASN A 165 12.09 10.21 2.89
C ASN A 165 11.24 10.81 4.02
N PHE A 166 10.82 12.03 3.84
CA PHE A 166 9.89 12.71 4.73
C PHE A 166 8.57 12.98 3.97
N HIS A 167 7.45 12.62 4.58
CA HIS A 167 6.11 12.75 4.03
C HIS A 167 5.22 13.61 4.91
N HIS A 168 4.44 14.46 4.28
CA HIS A 168 3.25 15.06 4.88
C HIS A 168 2.11 14.89 3.89
N LEU A 169 1.18 14.02 4.21
CA LEU A 169 0.10 13.62 3.32
C LEU A 169 -1.24 14.00 3.94
N THR A 170 -2.08 14.65 3.16
CA THR A 170 -3.49 14.82 3.50
C THR A 170 -4.24 13.66 2.87
N ILE A 171 -4.87 12.83 3.70
CA ILE A 171 -5.61 11.66 3.27
C ILE A 171 -7.06 12.08 3.18
N SER A 172 -7.62 12.01 1.96
CA SER A 172 -9.05 12.24 1.74
C SER A 172 -9.54 11.20 0.74
N ARG A 173 -10.71 10.69 0.97
CA ARG A 173 -11.38 9.81 0.01
C ARG A 173 -12.06 10.59 -1.12
N ASP A 174 -12.34 11.87 -0.93
CA ASP A 174 -13.02 12.72 -1.91
C ASP A 174 -12.31 14.07 -2.06
N LEU A 175 -11.66 14.27 -3.19
CA LEU A 175 -11.02 15.53 -3.56
C LEU A 175 -12.02 16.66 -3.80
N THR A 176 -13.32 16.36 -3.93
CA THR A 176 -14.37 17.34 -4.21
C THR A 176 -15.05 17.87 -2.97
N ASP A 177 -14.85 17.25 -1.80
CA ASP A 177 -15.37 17.73 -0.52
C ASP A 177 -14.32 18.56 0.25
N PRO A 178 -14.41 19.91 0.21
CA PRO A 178 -13.47 20.77 0.93
C PRO A 178 -13.58 20.69 2.45
N ASN A 179 -14.61 20.00 2.98
CA ASN A 179 -14.81 19.83 4.41
C ASN A 179 -14.14 18.56 4.95
N ASN A 180 -13.68 17.68 4.08
CA ASN A 180 -13.03 16.43 4.44
C ASN A 180 -11.50 16.59 4.60
N VAL A 181 -11.06 17.62 5.30
CA VAL A 181 -9.65 18.03 5.42
C VAL A 181 -9.00 17.53 6.73
N GLY A 182 -9.67 16.68 7.48
CA GLY A 182 -9.26 16.34 8.84
C GLY A 182 -8.31 15.15 8.99
N GLU A 183 -8.02 14.41 7.92
CA GLU A 183 -7.12 13.27 8.00
C GLU A 183 -5.76 13.61 7.39
N TYR A 184 -4.69 13.41 8.15
CA TYR A 184 -3.34 13.57 7.63
C TYR A 184 -2.36 12.55 8.23
N ALA A 185 -1.30 12.28 7.48
CA ALA A 185 -0.19 11.45 7.92
C ALA A 185 1.13 12.21 7.78
N LEU A 186 1.98 12.08 8.79
CA LEU A 186 3.37 12.50 8.77
C LEU A 186 4.23 11.25 8.79
N GLY A 187 5.09 11.09 7.79
CA GLY A 187 5.99 9.94 7.66
C GLY A 187 7.46 10.38 7.63
N LEU A 188 8.29 9.59 8.30
CA LEU A 188 9.73 9.58 8.11
C LEU A 188 10.13 8.15 7.82
N HIS A 189 10.82 7.92 6.72
CA HIS A 189 11.36 6.63 6.33
C HIS A 189 12.84 6.79 6.00
N ILE A 190 13.67 5.90 6.52
CA ILE A 190 15.11 5.87 6.32
C ILE A 190 15.48 4.49 5.83
N GLU A 191 16.16 4.39 4.68
CA GLU A 191 16.61 3.15 4.08
C GLU A 191 18.13 3.15 3.94
N MET A 192 18.75 2.03 4.27
CA MET A 192 20.17 1.76 4.08
C MET A 192 20.30 0.65 3.02
N ASN A 193 20.73 1.03 1.80
CA ASN A 193 20.69 0.18 0.61
C ASN A 193 21.99 -0.52 0.29
N GLU A 194 23.12 0.02 0.72
CA GLU A 194 24.45 -0.47 0.30
C GLU A 194 25.22 -1.22 1.39
N LEU A 195 24.57 -1.68 2.46
CA LEU A 195 25.24 -2.59 3.37
C LEU A 195 25.51 -3.92 2.65
N PRO A 196 26.69 -4.50 2.74
CA PRO A 196 26.97 -5.80 2.16
C PRO A 196 25.97 -6.84 2.68
N PHE A 197 25.19 -7.44 1.79
CA PHE A 197 24.22 -8.50 2.09
C PHE A 197 23.02 -8.09 2.95
N VAL A 198 22.86 -6.81 3.30
CA VAL A 198 21.79 -6.35 4.20
C VAL A 198 21.16 -5.08 3.64
N GLU A 199 19.84 -5.07 3.57
CA GLU A 199 19.03 -3.84 3.47
C GLU A 199 18.38 -3.62 4.82
N ALA A 200 18.45 -2.41 5.33
CA ALA A 200 17.81 -2.07 6.59
C ALA A 200 16.99 -0.79 6.41
N SER A 201 15.84 -0.76 7.03
CA SER A 201 15.02 0.45 7.08
C SER A 201 14.46 0.70 8.46
N ALA A 202 14.16 1.97 8.73
CA ALA A 202 13.43 2.39 9.91
C ALA A 202 12.39 3.44 9.52
N PHE A 203 11.24 3.42 10.18
CA PHE A 203 10.16 4.34 9.87
C PHE A 203 9.43 4.83 11.12
N LEU A 204 8.85 6.03 10.97
CA LEU A 204 7.92 6.62 11.91
C LEU A 204 6.75 7.22 11.10
N TRP A 205 5.54 6.78 11.38
CA TRP A 205 4.33 7.35 10.82
C TRP A 205 3.40 7.84 11.91
N LYS A 206 2.88 9.04 11.74
CA LYS A 206 1.92 9.68 12.62
C LYS A 206 0.63 9.92 11.84
N TYR A 207 -0.37 9.13 12.13
CA TYR A 207 -1.71 9.32 11.56
C TYR A 207 -2.58 10.13 12.53
N ARG A 208 -3.35 11.05 11.98
CA ARG A 208 -4.25 11.92 12.73
C ARG A 208 -5.56 12.08 11.97
N ALA A 209 -6.68 11.86 12.66
CA ALA A 209 -8.01 12.13 12.14
C ALA A 209 -8.78 13.00 13.14
N ASP A 210 -9.35 14.10 12.67
CA ASP A 210 -10.18 14.99 13.50
C ASP A 210 -11.63 14.49 13.62
N GLN A 211 -12.31 14.87 14.70
CA GLN A 211 -13.67 14.44 15.03
C GLN A 211 -14.70 14.62 13.90
N SER A 212 -14.56 15.67 13.10
CA SER A 212 -15.53 16.00 12.05
C SER A 212 -15.50 15.05 10.83
N ASN A 213 -14.48 14.20 10.72
CA ASN A 213 -14.26 13.35 9.53
C ASN A 213 -14.24 11.86 9.84
N ALA A 214 -14.39 11.52 11.08
CA ALA A 214 -14.42 10.13 11.48
C ALA A 214 -15.73 9.40 11.08
N ASP A 215 -16.75 10.13 10.62
CA ASP A 215 -17.94 9.56 9.96
C ASP A 215 -17.58 8.84 8.65
N SER A 216 -16.46 9.18 8.01
CA SER A 216 -16.02 8.53 6.78
C SER A 216 -15.21 7.25 7.00
N ALA A 217 -14.62 7.08 8.17
CA ALA A 217 -13.84 5.89 8.52
C ALA A 217 -14.69 4.73 9.06
N SER A 218 -15.93 5.02 9.55
CA SER A 218 -16.83 3.97 9.99
C SER A 218 -17.87 3.67 8.90
N ALA A 219 -17.69 2.58 8.21
CA ALA A 219 -18.72 1.99 7.34
C ALA A 219 -20.03 1.62 8.09
N SER A 220 -20.13 1.94 9.38
CA SER A 220 -21.29 1.68 10.24
C SER A 220 -21.83 2.95 10.88
N GLY A 221 -22.16 3.96 10.14
CA GLY A 221 -23.15 5.03 10.37
C GLY A 221 -23.56 5.53 11.76
N ASN A 222 -22.77 5.28 12.83
CA ASN A 222 -23.17 5.54 14.20
C ASN A 222 -22.01 5.90 15.11
N ALA A 223 -21.21 6.86 14.80
CA ALA A 223 -20.31 7.34 15.82
C ALA A 223 -19.87 8.76 15.56
N ASP A 224 -19.91 9.59 16.56
CA ASP A 224 -19.06 10.75 16.70
C ASP A 224 -17.72 10.23 17.25
N PRO A 225 -16.79 9.85 16.41
CA PRO A 225 -15.56 9.25 16.85
C PRO A 225 -14.66 10.39 17.29
N GLY A 226 -14.25 10.35 18.49
CA GLY A 226 -13.23 11.24 18.98
C GLY A 226 -11.97 11.22 18.08
N SER A 227 -11.11 12.20 18.25
CA SER A 227 -9.88 12.30 17.45
C SER A 227 -9.02 11.03 17.57
N THR A 228 -8.66 10.45 16.42
CA THR A 228 -7.69 9.35 16.35
C THR A 228 -6.28 9.92 16.21
N LYS A 229 -5.35 9.44 17.03
CA LYS A 229 -3.93 9.81 17.04
C LYS A 229 -3.10 8.56 17.15
N GLU A 230 -2.54 8.12 16.05
CA GLU A 230 -1.75 6.90 16.00
C GLU A 230 -0.33 7.22 15.58
N ASP A 231 0.63 6.74 16.35
CA ASP A 231 2.04 6.78 16.06
C ASP A 231 2.52 5.35 15.83
N THR A 232 2.90 5.03 14.58
CA THR A 232 3.45 3.73 14.18
C THR A 232 4.93 3.91 13.91
N TYR A 233 5.77 3.12 14.55
CA TYR A 233 7.22 3.16 14.34
C TYR A 233 7.76 1.74 14.28
N GLY A 234 8.75 1.55 13.41
CA GLY A 234 9.28 0.22 13.20
C GLY A 234 10.56 0.19 12.40
N MET A 235 10.96 -1.02 12.09
CA MET A 235 12.13 -1.32 11.30
C MET A 235 11.90 -2.55 10.43
N ALA A 236 12.63 -2.65 9.34
CA ALA A 236 12.76 -3.87 8.56
C ALA A 236 14.23 -4.15 8.27
N LEU A 237 14.55 -5.44 8.17
CA LEU A 237 15.84 -5.95 7.83
C LEU A 237 15.67 -7.06 6.78
N ASN A 238 16.30 -6.88 5.63
CA ASN A 238 16.33 -7.89 4.58
C ASN A 238 17.77 -8.35 4.38
N LEU A 239 18.02 -9.63 4.68
CA LEU A 239 19.26 -10.30 4.33
C LEU A 239 19.13 -10.77 2.88
N ARG A 240 19.99 -10.26 2.03
CA ARG A 240 20.05 -10.67 0.63
C ARG A 240 20.79 -12.00 0.50
N GLU A 241 20.59 -12.67 -0.60
CA GLU A 241 21.44 -13.76 -1.02
C GLU A 241 22.93 -13.37 -0.98
N GLY A 242 23.79 -14.31 -0.60
CA GLY A 242 25.23 -14.12 -0.56
C GLY A 242 25.83 -14.12 0.84
N LEU A 243 25.03 -13.84 1.91
CA LEU A 243 25.44 -14.17 3.27
C LEU A 243 25.32 -15.68 3.52
N ILE A 244 24.22 -16.26 3.07
CA ILE A 244 23.99 -17.70 2.97
C ILE A 244 23.54 -17.95 1.54
N GLU A 245 24.21 -18.87 0.85
CA GLU A 245 23.93 -19.19 -0.55
C GLU A 245 22.47 -19.61 -0.73
N ASN A 246 21.79 -19.00 -1.69
CA ASN A 246 20.39 -19.27 -2.04
C ASN A 246 19.36 -18.98 -0.92
N LEU A 247 19.73 -18.31 0.15
CA LEU A 247 18.78 -17.95 1.23
C LEU A 247 18.65 -16.45 1.37
N SER A 248 17.43 -15.95 1.28
CA SER A 248 17.04 -14.61 1.71
C SER A 248 16.21 -14.69 2.99
N LEU A 249 16.32 -13.67 3.85
CA LEU A 249 15.56 -13.56 5.09
C LEU A 249 15.06 -12.13 5.26
N SER A 250 13.78 -11.97 5.53
CA SER A 250 13.16 -10.68 5.85
C SER A 250 12.59 -10.69 7.25
N VAL A 251 12.86 -9.64 8.00
CA VAL A 251 12.28 -9.40 9.32
C VAL A 251 11.71 -8.00 9.35
N GLU A 252 10.45 -7.86 9.75
CA GLU A 252 9.78 -6.59 9.93
C GLU A 252 9.18 -6.52 11.32
N TYR A 253 9.27 -5.35 11.96
CA TYR A 253 8.78 -5.12 13.32
C TYR A 253 8.20 -3.71 13.42
N ALA A 254 7.01 -3.58 14.02
CA ALA A 254 6.41 -2.28 14.31
C ALA A 254 5.65 -2.27 15.62
N LEU A 255 5.61 -1.09 16.22
CA LEU A 255 4.82 -0.76 17.40
C LEU A 255 3.87 0.40 17.05
N GLN A 256 2.67 0.37 17.63
CA GLN A 256 1.74 1.48 17.58
C GLN A 256 1.40 1.95 19.00
N ASP A 257 1.37 3.26 19.18
CA ASP A 257 0.95 3.94 20.39
C ASP A 257 0.03 5.10 20.04
N GLY A 258 -0.79 5.54 20.96
CA GLY A 258 -1.66 6.68 20.76
C GLY A 258 -3.06 6.50 21.33
N ASP A 259 -4.02 7.13 20.69
CA ASP A 259 -5.42 7.09 21.06
C ASP A 259 -6.28 6.77 19.83
N ARG A 260 -7.17 5.80 19.94
CA ARG A 260 -8.10 5.40 18.88
C ARG A 260 -9.52 5.30 19.42
N TYR A 261 -10.47 5.80 18.63
CA TYR A 261 -11.87 5.55 18.91
C TYR A 261 -12.22 4.08 18.65
N SER A 262 -12.91 3.47 19.59
CA SER A 262 -13.46 2.13 19.49
C SER A 262 -14.99 2.21 19.42
N SER A 263 -15.56 1.75 18.30
CA SER A 263 -17.03 1.65 18.14
C SER A 263 -17.66 0.63 19.08
N GLU A 264 -16.91 -0.39 19.51
CA GLU A 264 -17.38 -1.40 20.45
C GLU A 264 -17.66 -0.81 21.84
N PHE A 265 -16.83 0.15 22.26
CA PHE A 265 -16.92 0.77 23.58
C PHE A 265 -17.50 2.19 23.54
N ASP A 266 -17.78 2.71 22.34
CA ASP A 266 -18.21 4.11 22.13
C ASP A 266 -17.30 5.11 22.88
N ALA A 267 -15.99 4.88 22.83
CA ALA A 267 -15.00 5.63 23.59
C ALA A 267 -13.64 5.64 22.92
N ILE A 268 -12.86 6.68 23.23
CA ILE A 268 -11.44 6.72 22.89
C ILE A 268 -10.69 5.77 23.83
N GLN A 269 -9.94 4.85 23.26
CA GLN A 269 -9.07 3.94 23.95
C GLN A 269 -7.61 4.24 23.64
N ARG A 270 -6.75 4.06 24.64
CA ARG A 270 -5.32 4.11 24.40
C ARG A 270 -4.90 2.91 23.55
N LEU A 271 -4.20 3.18 22.46
CA LEU A 271 -3.60 2.19 21.58
C LEU A 271 -2.25 1.75 22.12
N ASP A 272 -1.99 0.44 22.11
CA ASP A 272 -0.71 -0.17 22.51
C ASP A 272 -0.61 -1.53 21.80
N SER A 273 -0.08 -1.54 20.59
CA SER A 273 -0.13 -2.72 19.72
C SER A 273 1.20 -3.03 19.06
N LEU A 274 1.34 -4.27 18.61
CA LEU A 274 2.57 -4.84 18.07
C LEU A 274 2.28 -5.57 16.76
N TYR A 275 3.20 -5.41 15.81
CA TYR A 275 3.30 -6.18 14.58
C TYR A 275 4.71 -6.74 14.43
N TYR A 276 4.83 -7.97 13.95
CA TYR A 276 6.06 -8.47 13.37
C TYR A 276 5.80 -9.48 12.26
N ALA A 277 6.75 -9.55 11.32
CA ALA A 277 6.79 -10.54 10.26
C ALA A 277 8.21 -11.07 10.11
N ILE A 278 8.33 -12.37 9.89
CA ILE A 278 9.59 -13.06 9.59
C ILE A 278 9.32 -13.94 8.39
N GLU A 279 10.13 -13.84 7.34
CA GLU A 279 10.01 -14.66 6.15
C GLU A 279 11.37 -15.10 5.65
N GLY A 280 11.50 -16.37 5.31
CA GLY A 280 12.66 -16.94 4.66
C GLY A 280 12.28 -17.48 3.28
N GLU A 281 13.13 -17.26 2.29
CA GLU A 281 13.01 -17.77 0.93
C GLU A 281 14.30 -18.48 0.55
N TYR A 282 14.17 -19.69 0.05
CA TYR A 282 15.30 -20.52 -0.35
C TYR A 282 15.15 -20.95 -1.81
N ASP A 283 16.07 -20.49 -2.63
CA ASP A 283 16.14 -20.81 -4.04
C ASP A 283 16.82 -22.17 -4.22
N LEU A 284 16.05 -23.15 -4.70
CA LEU A 284 16.62 -24.46 -4.98
C LEU A 284 17.55 -24.38 -6.18
N PRO A 285 18.78 -24.91 -6.05
CA PRO A 285 19.72 -24.91 -7.17
C PRO A 285 19.11 -25.57 -8.42
N PRO A 286 19.17 -24.91 -9.58
CA PRO A 286 18.61 -25.45 -10.81
C PRO A 286 19.22 -26.84 -11.12
N GLN A 287 18.36 -27.83 -11.34
CA GLN A 287 18.77 -29.17 -11.78
C GLN A 287 18.31 -29.38 -13.22
N GLU A 288 19.11 -30.11 -14.01
CA GLU A 288 18.73 -30.42 -15.39
C GLU A 288 17.33 -31.04 -15.46
N GLY A 289 16.41 -30.36 -16.15
CA GLY A 289 15.03 -30.81 -16.36
C GLY A 289 14.06 -30.52 -15.22
N ILE A 290 14.48 -29.78 -14.18
CA ILE A 290 13.60 -29.28 -13.12
C ILE A 290 13.48 -27.76 -13.29
N TRP A 291 12.28 -27.23 -13.07
CA TRP A 291 11.98 -25.80 -13.09
C TRP A 291 12.70 -25.09 -11.94
N ASP A 292 12.95 -23.80 -12.09
CA ASP A 292 13.37 -22.97 -10.97
C ASP A 292 12.30 -23.05 -9.87
N LEU A 293 12.71 -23.35 -8.66
CA LEU A 293 11.80 -23.56 -7.54
C LEU A 293 12.31 -22.86 -6.29
N ASP A 294 11.51 -21.93 -5.78
CA ASP A 294 11.77 -21.21 -4.55
C ASP A 294 10.82 -21.70 -3.46
N LEU A 295 11.36 -21.98 -2.30
CA LEU A 295 10.59 -22.34 -1.11
C LEU A 295 10.45 -21.11 -0.22
N VAL A 296 9.23 -20.81 0.20
CA VAL A 296 8.90 -19.66 1.07
C VAL A 296 8.31 -20.17 2.36
N VAL A 297 8.78 -19.67 3.50
CA VAL A 297 8.18 -19.89 4.80
C VAL A 297 8.13 -18.59 5.58
N GLY A 298 7.01 -18.32 6.23
CA GLY A 298 6.89 -17.09 7.00
C GLY A 298 5.93 -17.19 8.16
N HIS A 299 6.07 -16.20 9.04
CA HIS A 299 5.18 -15.99 10.17
C HIS A 299 4.94 -14.51 10.38
N ILE A 300 3.66 -14.12 10.45
CA ILE A 300 3.21 -12.76 10.69
C ILE A 300 2.35 -12.77 11.95
N ARG A 301 2.54 -11.77 12.81
CA ARG A 301 1.66 -11.49 13.92
C ARG A 301 1.30 -10.02 13.97
N ALA A 302 0.01 -9.75 13.96
CA ALA A 302 -0.58 -8.46 14.32
C ALA A 302 -1.45 -8.66 15.56
N THR A 303 -1.17 -7.95 16.64
CA THR A 303 -1.89 -8.12 17.90
C THR A 303 -3.38 -7.80 17.78
N GLY A 304 -4.20 -8.46 18.59
CA GLY A 304 -5.62 -8.22 18.78
C GLY A 304 -5.92 -7.70 20.18
N THR A 305 -7.09 -7.13 20.37
CA THR A 305 -7.54 -6.67 21.68
C THR A 305 -8.17 -7.83 22.45
N SER A 306 -7.69 -8.10 23.66
CA SER A 306 -8.25 -9.13 24.52
C SER A 306 -9.59 -8.71 25.11
N SER A 307 -10.50 -9.66 25.31
CA SER A 307 -11.79 -9.40 25.94
C SER A 307 -11.61 -8.79 27.33
N GLY A 308 -12.22 -7.64 27.58
CA GLY A 308 -12.10 -6.90 28.84
C GLY A 308 -10.82 -6.07 28.99
N ALA A 309 -10.01 -5.93 27.94
CA ALA A 309 -8.88 -5.02 27.96
C ALA A 309 -9.33 -3.57 28.16
N THR A 310 -8.53 -2.81 28.91
CA THR A 310 -8.74 -1.37 29.13
C THR A 310 -8.04 -0.51 28.07
N ARG A 311 -7.35 -1.16 27.13
CA ARG A 311 -6.62 -0.55 26.01
C ARG A 311 -6.99 -1.25 24.74
N ASN A 312 -6.83 -0.55 23.65
CA ASN A 312 -6.91 -1.16 22.32
C ASN A 312 -5.53 -1.73 21.97
N GLU A 313 -5.44 -3.05 21.91
CA GLU A 313 -4.20 -3.78 21.61
C GLU A 313 -4.15 -4.26 20.15
N ALA A 314 -5.19 -3.96 19.36
CA ALA A 314 -5.27 -4.35 17.97
C ALA A 314 -4.34 -3.50 17.11
N PHE A 315 -3.36 -4.16 16.47
CA PHE A 315 -2.54 -3.51 15.45
C PHE A 315 -3.37 -3.31 14.18
N LEU A 316 -3.38 -2.11 13.65
CA LEU A 316 -3.99 -1.83 12.36
C LEU A 316 -2.95 -1.14 11.47
N SER A 317 -2.64 -1.77 10.36
CA SER A 317 -1.81 -1.12 9.35
C SER A 317 -2.54 0.12 8.84
N PRO A 318 -1.97 1.34 8.97
CA PRO A 318 -2.67 2.55 8.57
C PRO A 318 -2.91 2.61 7.06
N PHE A 319 -2.09 1.89 6.27
CA PHE A 319 -2.11 1.92 4.82
C PHE A 319 -1.83 0.54 4.20
N GLY A 320 -1.90 -0.54 4.97
CA GLY A 320 -1.65 -1.90 4.45
C GLY A 320 -2.90 -2.52 3.86
N THR A 321 -2.70 -3.38 2.85
CA THR A 321 -3.76 -4.26 2.34
C THR A 321 -3.61 -5.67 2.92
N PRO A 322 -4.70 -6.36 3.27
CA PRO A 322 -4.65 -7.78 3.63
C PRO A 322 -4.39 -8.67 2.42
N HIS A 323 -4.72 -8.21 1.20
CA HIS A 323 -4.61 -9.00 0.00
C HIS A 323 -3.19 -9.51 -0.25
N GLY A 324 -3.05 -10.81 -0.42
CA GLY A 324 -1.77 -11.49 -0.57
C GLY A 324 -0.93 -11.60 0.69
N THR A 325 -1.22 -10.84 1.77
CA THR A 325 -0.50 -10.93 3.05
C THR A 325 -1.06 -12.04 3.93
N HIS A 326 -2.39 -12.17 3.99
CA HIS A 326 -3.11 -13.18 4.79
C HIS A 326 -3.96 -14.10 3.92
N GLY A 327 -3.48 -14.38 2.69
CA GLY A 327 -4.19 -15.10 1.66
C GLY A 327 -4.86 -14.16 0.65
N ILE A 328 -5.26 -14.70 -0.49
CA ILE A 328 -5.87 -13.93 -1.58
C ILE A 328 -7.40 -13.87 -1.49
N ALA A 329 -8.01 -14.66 -0.61
CA ALA A 329 -9.47 -14.63 -0.42
C ALA A 329 -9.94 -13.41 0.39
N ASP A 330 -9.05 -12.64 1.01
CA ASP A 330 -9.35 -11.43 1.81
C ASP A 330 -10.42 -11.67 2.88
N ILE A 331 -10.32 -12.80 3.59
CA ILE A 331 -11.25 -13.17 4.67
C ILE A 331 -10.78 -12.56 6.00
N ILE A 332 -9.48 -12.33 6.14
CA ILE A 332 -8.83 -11.91 7.37
C ILE A 332 -8.16 -10.55 7.16
N ASP A 333 -8.45 -9.62 8.05
CA ASP A 333 -7.82 -8.30 8.07
C ASP A 333 -6.39 -8.34 8.64
N ASN A 334 -5.65 -7.24 8.47
CA ASN A 334 -4.31 -7.04 9.03
C ASN A 334 -4.30 -6.80 10.55
N SER A 335 -5.30 -7.28 11.28
CA SER A 335 -5.45 -7.10 12.72
C SER A 335 -5.82 -8.41 13.40
N ASN A 336 -5.42 -8.58 14.65
CA ASN A 336 -5.75 -9.74 15.46
C ASN A 336 -5.37 -11.08 14.79
N VAL A 337 -4.24 -11.13 14.08
CA VAL A 337 -3.86 -12.28 13.27
C VAL A 337 -2.49 -12.83 13.62
N LYS A 338 -2.40 -14.16 13.63
CA LYS A 338 -1.19 -14.95 13.49
C LYS A 338 -1.33 -15.75 12.20
N ASN A 339 -0.49 -15.48 11.24
CA ASN A 339 -0.44 -16.19 9.98
C ASN A 339 0.91 -16.91 9.86
N THR A 340 0.88 -18.23 9.87
CA THR A 340 2.04 -19.02 9.52
C THR A 340 1.81 -19.60 8.15
N TYR A 341 2.72 -19.34 7.24
CA TYR A 341 2.55 -19.79 5.86
C TYR A 341 3.78 -20.48 5.33
N PHE A 342 3.52 -21.34 4.37
CA PHE A 342 4.51 -22.10 3.64
C PHE A 342 4.08 -22.15 2.18
N GLY A 343 4.98 -21.91 1.27
CA GLY A 343 4.68 -21.87 -0.14
C GLY A 343 5.88 -22.20 -1.02
N PHE A 344 5.61 -22.26 -2.30
CA PHE A 344 6.64 -22.34 -3.32
C PHE A 344 6.27 -21.47 -4.52
N ARG A 345 7.29 -20.96 -5.18
CA ARG A 345 7.20 -20.26 -6.45
C ARG A 345 7.97 -21.02 -7.49
N THR A 346 7.48 -21.03 -8.72
CA THR A 346 8.17 -21.68 -9.83
C THR A 346 7.77 -21.04 -11.13
N ARG A 347 8.68 -21.05 -12.10
CA ARG A 347 8.40 -20.64 -13.47
C ARG A 347 8.30 -21.88 -14.36
N ALA A 348 7.11 -22.11 -14.91
CA ALA A 348 6.83 -23.23 -15.78
C ALA A 348 5.94 -22.79 -16.95
N PHE A 349 6.29 -23.19 -18.18
CA PHE A 349 5.53 -22.86 -19.41
C PHE A 349 5.37 -21.35 -19.64
N ASP A 350 6.42 -20.57 -19.38
CA ASP A 350 6.45 -19.11 -19.44
C ASP A 350 5.42 -18.41 -18.50
N THR A 351 4.97 -19.14 -17.47
CA THR A 351 4.01 -18.71 -16.46
C THR A 351 4.68 -18.79 -15.10
N ASP A 352 4.56 -17.74 -14.32
CA ASP A 352 5.01 -17.70 -12.94
C ASP A 352 3.88 -18.23 -12.04
N TRP A 353 4.19 -19.24 -11.24
CA TRP A 353 3.26 -19.91 -10.36
C TRP A 353 3.65 -19.68 -8.91
N GLN A 354 2.67 -19.40 -8.09
CA GLN A 354 2.82 -19.36 -6.63
C GLN A 354 1.73 -20.23 -6.01
N ILE A 355 2.13 -21.12 -5.09
CA ILE A 355 1.20 -21.90 -4.27
C ILE A 355 1.58 -21.65 -2.81
N THR A 356 0.61 -21.22 -2.00
CA THR A 356 0.85 -20.88 -0.59
C THR A 356 -0.25 -21.47 0.27
N TYR A 357 0.16 -22.11 1.36
CA TYR A 357 -0.75 -22.56 2.43
C TYR A 357 -0.55 -21.64 3.63
N HIS A 358 -1.66 -21.14 4.17
CA HIS A 358 -1.73 -20.26 5.33
C HIS A 358 -2.46 -20.96 6.48
N GLU A 359 -1.83 -20.99 7.65
CA GLU A 359 -2.45 -21.32 8.91
C GLU A 359 -2.82 -20.01 9.62
N LEU A 360 -4.12 -19.71 9.67
CA LEU A 360 -4.65 -18.43 10.14
C LEU A 360 -5.29 -18.60 11.52
N ARG A 361 -4.71 -17.94 12.52
CA ARG A 361 -5.15 -17.98 13.91
C ARG A 361 -5.43 -16.55 14.39
N ALA A 362 -6.42 -16.40 15.28
CA ALA A 362 -6.57 -15.14 15.99
C ALA A 362 -5.38 -14.94 16.95
N ASP A 363 -4.91 -13.70 17.11
CA ASP A 363 -3.97 -13.39 18.18
C ASP A 363 -4.67 -13.44 19.55
N GLN A 364 -5.91 -12.95 19.59
CA GLN A 364 -6.81 -13.03 20.74
C GLN A 364 -8.12 -13.67 20.31
N GLY A 365 -8.61 -14.65 21.04
CA GLY A 365 -9.86 -15.33 20.74
C GLY A 365 -9.68 -16.69 20.10
N GLU A 366 -10.64 -17.06 19.24
CA GLU A 366 -10.70 -18.35 18.59
C GLU A 366 -9.89 -18.39 17.29
N ASP A 367 -9.40 -19.57 16.92
CA ASP A 367 -8.70 -19.77 15.64
C ASP A 367 -9.66 -19.58 14.45
N TRP A 368 -9.15 -19.04 13.35
CA TRP A 368 -9.99 -18.74 12.19
C TRP A 368 -10.08 -19.87 11.20
N GLY A 369 -8.96 -20.39 10.70
CA GLY A 369 -8.95 -21.43 9.69
C GLY A 369 -7.64 -21.53 8.92
N ASP A 370 -7.72 -22.23 7.81
CA ASP A 370 -6.60 -22.45 6.92
C ASP A 370 -6.99 -22.03 5.49
N GLU A 371 -6.05 -21.48 4.73
CA GLU A 371 -6.25 -21.10 3.34
C GLU A 371 -5.18 -21.72 2.45
N LEU A 372 -5.59 -22.19 1.30
CA LEU A 372 -4.69 -22.64 0.22
C LEU A 372 -4.91 -21.73 -0.98
N ASP A 373 -3.83 -21.11 -1.42
CA ASP A 373 -3.79 -20.20 -2.56
C ASP A 373 -3.01 -20.75 -3.72
N ILE A 374 -3.48 -20.48 -4.92
CA ILE A 374 -2.78 -20.74 -6.18
C ILE A 374 -2.89 -19.47 -7.02
N VAL A 375 -1.76 -18.89 -7.40
CA VAL A 375 -1.68 -17.73 -8.31
C VAL A 375 -0.85 -18.13 -9.53
N ALA A 376 -1.27 -17.69 -10.69
CA ALA A 376 -0.57 -17.89 -11.95
C ALA A 376 -0.54 -16.57 -12.73
N GLU A 377 0.64 -16.11 -13.10
CA GLU A 377 0.85 -14.89 -13.89
C GLU A 377 1.54 -15.21 -15.20
N HIS A 378 1.03 -14.63 -16.28
CA HIS A 378 1.60 -14.80 -17.61
C HIS A 378 1.60 -13.48 -18.39
N THR A 379 2.73 -13.18 -19.04
CA THR A 379 2.90 -11.95 -19.83
C THR A 379 3.01 -12.26 -21.32
N TRP A 380 2.16 -11.61 -22.14
CA TRP A 380 2.20 -11.64 -23.60
C TRP A 380 2.42 -10.24 -24.18
N GLY A 381 3.66 -9.83 -24.41
CA GLY A 381 3.97 -8.47 -24.84
C GLY A 381 3.53 -7.45 -23.79
N ASP A 382 2.61 -6.55 -24.16
CA ASP A 382 2.09 -5.51 -23.27
C ASP A 382 0.87 -5.97 -22.44
N LEU A 383 0.45 -7.24 -22.60
CA LEU A 383 -0.64 -7.83 -21.84
C LEU A 383 -0.10 -8.73 -20.75
N GLU A 384 -0.43 -8.42 -19.51
CA GLU A 384 -0.23 -9.28 -18.35
C GLU A 384 -1.57 -9.87 -17.92
N VAL A 385 -1.61 -11.16 -17.62
CA VAL A 385 -2.80 -11.86 -17.15
C VAL A 385 -2.46 -12.63 -15.89
N GLU A 386 -3.25 -12.43 -14.85
CA GLU A 386 -3.12 -13.10 -13.57
C GLU A 386 -4.41 -13.87 -13.25
N TYR A 387 -4.27 -15.06 -12.72
CA TYR A 387 -5.35 -15.91 -12.24
C TYR A 387 -5.07 -16.29 -10.79
N GLY A 388 -6.07 -16.22 -9.94
CA GLY A 388 -5.98 -16.69 -8.57
C GLY A 388 -7.14 -17.61 -8.20
N ALA A 389 -6.83 -18.59 -7.35
CA ALA A 389 -7.79 -19.46 -6.73
C ALA A 389 -7.41 -19.66 -5.26
N ALA A 390 -8.38 -19.50 -4.37
CA ALA A 390 -8.19 -19.73 -2.94
C ALA A 390 -9.29 -20.63 -2.36
N LYS A 391 -8.92 -21.40 -1.35
CA LYS A 391 -9.84 -22.16 -0.53
C LYS A 391 -9.55 -21.91 0.94
N PHE A 392 -10.39 -21.10 1.59
CA PHE A 392 -10.40 -20.92 3.03
C PHE A 392 -11.32 -21.96 3.68
N ILE A 393 -10.84 -22.64 4.72
CA ILE A 393 -11.58 -23.62 5.53
C ILE A 393 -11.63 -23.10 6.97
N SER A 394 -12.80 -22.69 7.43
CA SER A 394 -13.02 -22.24 8.81
C SER A 394 -12.89 -23.39 9.80
N THR A 395 -12.21 -23.17 10.91
CA THR A 395 -12.06 -24.19 11.97
C THR A 395 -13.14 -24.11 13.04
N ASN A 396 -13.74 -22.94 13.29
CA ASN A 396 -14.67 -22.74 14.39
C ASN A 396 -16.08 -22.34 13.97
N GLY A 397 -16.32 -22.14 12.67
CA GLY A 397 -17.62 -21.68 12.14
C GLY A 397 -17.93 -20.21 12.42
N ALA A 398 -17.02 -19.43 13.00
CA ALA A 398 -17.18 -17.97 13.16
C ALA A 398 -17.07 -17.26 11.81
N LEU A 399 -16.27 -17.83 10.91
CA LEU A 399 -16.14 -17.42 9.51
C LEU A 399 -16.67 -18.56 8.61
N GLU A 400 -17.20 -18.21 7.46
CA GLU A 400 -17.67 -19.20 6.50
C GLU A 400 -16.53 -19.76 5.68
N THR A 401 -16.57 -21.10 5.43
CA THR A 401 -15.68 -21.72 4.48
C THR A 401 -15.93 -21.15 3.09
N THR A 402 -14.90 -20.55 2.50
CA THR A 402 -15.03 -19.77 1.27
C THR A 402 -14.13 -20.30 0.17
N THR A 403 -14.64 -20.36 -1.05
CA THR A 403 -13.83 -20.52 -2.25
C THR A 403 -13.81 -19.22 -3.02
N PHE A 404 -12.64 -18.78 -3.44
CA PHE A 404 -12.44 -17.56 -4.19
C PHE A 404 -11.70 -17.84 -5.49
N PHE A 405 -12.14 -17.22 -6.58
CA PHE A 405 -11.48 -17.22 -7.86
C PHE A 405 -11.44 -15.82 -8.41
N TYR A 406 -10.33 -15.45 -9.04
CA TYR A 406 -10.27 -14.25 -9.85
C TYR A 406 -9.47 -14.47 -11.13
N ALA A 407 -9.72 -13.60 -12.09
CA ALA A 407 -8.90 -13.41 -13.27
C ALA A 407 -8.79 -11.91 -13.53
N GLN A 408 -7.57 -11.42 -13.74
CA GLN A 408 -7.35 -10.04 -14.09
C GLN A 408 -6.36 -9.90 -15.23
N SER A 409 -6.48 -8.82 -15.97
CA SER A 409 -5.57 -8.51 -17.06
C SER A 409 -5.21 -7.04 -17.04
N TYR A 410 -3.96 -6.75 -17.33
CA TYR A 410 -3.40 -5.42 -17.44
C TYR A 410 -2.85 -5.19 -18.84
N TRP A 411 -3.17 -4.04 -19.42
CA TRP A 411 -2.56 -3.53 -20.65
C TRP A 411 -1.92 -2.20 -20.36
N ASN A 412 -0.65 -2.06 -20.70
CA ASN A 412 0.12 -0.83 -20.58
C ASN A 412 0.51 -0.35 -21.98
N PHE A 413 0.21 0.92 -22.31
CA PHE A 413 0.47 1.54 -23.62
C PHE A 413 1.29 2.82 -23.51
#